data_af9ea866cf14a2445d6dd605d4d6240a
#
_entry.id   af9ea866cf14a2445d6dd605d4d6240a
#
_cell.length_a   1.000
_cell.length_b   1.000
_cell.length_c   1.000
_cell.angle_alpha   90.00
_cell.angle_beta   90.00
_cell.angle_gamma   90.00
#
_symmetry.space_group_name_H-M   'P 1'
#
loop_
_entity.id
_entity.type
_entity.pdbx_description
1 polymer ?
#
loop_
_entity_poly.entity_id
_entity_poly.type
_entity_poly.pdbx_seq_one_letter_code
_entity_poly.pdbx_strand_id
1 'polypeptide(L)'
;YKYFPKTPIELIAERLPRTLMLFAMVNIVSFYTGFLIGKILAWRRGSKSETWITITSVFSYTVFYPWFALMMLWFFGYKMDWLPIGKFLYPEKWYDAPFDSDVIFVLMIKFVVIVSVIQFFIYMFTRNIESLNTKRNLRFIGLILNIIGSFIFWNTGDALTKKLYAMDIAYHMILPVFTVTVVAFAGTALLTRTTMMEVLKDDYILTARAKGLSQRRIRDRHAARNALLPVVTSFIFTIV
;
A
#
# COMPACT_ATOMS: atom_id res chain seq x y z
N TYR A 1 29.24 13.44 18.99
CA TYR A 1 28.75 13.13 20.35
C TYR A 1 28.46 14.37 21.22
N LYS A 2 29.04 15.55 20.92
CA LYS A 2 28.76 16.78 21.69
C LYS A 2 27.33 17.33 21.55
N TYR A 3 26.57 16.89 20.53
CA TYR A 3 25.24 17.43 20.20
C TYR A 3 24.08 16.46 20.44
N PHE A 4 24.37 15.19 20.77
CA PHE A 4 23.34 14.18 21.01
C PHE A 4 23.63 13.43 22.32
N PRO A 5 22.89 13.71 23.38
CA PRO A 5 23.06 13.03 24.68
C PRO A 5 22.62 11.56 24.66
N LYS A 6 21.96 11.11 23.59
CA LYS A 6 21.43 9.74 23.42
C LYS A 6 22.46 8.82 22.76
N THR A 7 22.48 7.56 23.16
CA THR A 7 23.29 6.53 22.49
C THR A 7 22.78 6.25 21.08
N PRO A 8 23.62 5.74 20.15
CA PRO A 8 23.17 5.35 18.80
C PRO A 8 22.00 4.36 18.81
N ILE A 9 22.00 3.42 19.75
CA ILE A 9 20.92 2.42 19.90
C ILE A 9 19.60 3.08 20.29
N GLU A 10 19.61 4.02 21.21
CA GLU A 10 18.42 4.78 21.59
C GLU A 10 17.85 5.61 20.43
N LEU A 11 18.74 6.24 19.63
CA LEU A 11 18.32 6.99 18.44
C LEU A 11 17.70 6.08 17.37
N ILE A 12 18.26 4.89 17.17
CA ILE A 12 17.72 3.91 16.25
C ILE A 12 16.35 3.42 16.74
N ALA A 13 16.25 3.05 18.01
CA ALA A 13 15.01 2.56 18.60
C ALA A 13 13.86 3.59 18.52
N GLU A 14 14.15 4.87 18.68
CA GLU A 14 13.19 5.96 18.56
C GLU A 14 12.71 6.18 17.12
N ARG A 15 13.61 6.03 16.13
CA ARG A 15 13.28 6.32 14.72
C ARG A 15 12.80 5.10 13.94
N LEU A 16 13.16 3.90 14.36
CA LEU A 16 12.85 2.65 13.70
C LEU A 16 11.34 2.43 13.45
N PRO A 17 10.43 2.68 14.42
CA PRO A 17 9.00 2.49 14.19
C PRO A 17 8.45 3.35 13.04
N ARG A 18 8.93 4.61 12.94
CA ARG A 18 8.51 5.54 11.87
C ARG A 18 8.95 5.05 10.50
N THR A 19 10.21 4.60 10.40
CA THR A 19 10.77 4.05 9.18
C THR A 19 10.07 2.77 8.76
N LEU A 20 9.84 1.84 9.70
CA LEU A 20 9.14 0.58 9.42
C LEU A 20 7.70 0.82 8.94
N MET A 21 6.97 1.75 9.54
CA MET A 21 5.61 2.08 9.10
C MET A 21 5.61 2.67 7.69
N LEU A 22 6.51 3.60 7.38
CA LEU A 22 6.63 4.19 6.06
C LEU A 22 6.89 3.09 5.01
N PHE A 23 7.90 2.23 5.25
CA PHE A 23 8.22 1.15 4.34
C PHE A 23 7.09 0.11 4.23
N ALA A 24 6.41 -0.22 5.33
CA ALA A 24 5.26 -1.13 5.30
C ALA A 24 4.14 -0.56 4.42
N MET A 25 3.80 0.73 4.57
CA MET A 25 2.80 1.40 3.73
C MET A 25 3.22 1.39 2.25
N VAL A 26 4.47 1.77 1.96
CA VAL A 26 5.00 1.75 0.59
C VAL A 26 4.92 0.35 -0.01
N ASN A 27 5.38 -0.68 0.71
CA ASN A 27 5.36 -2.06 0.23
C ASN A 27 3.93 -2.54 -0.08
N ILE A 28 2.98 -2.26 0.82
CA ILE A 28 1.57 -2.63 0.60
C ILE A 28 1.01 -1.91 -0.62
N VAL A 29 1.17 -0.58 -0.71
CA VAL A 29 0.60 0.21 -1.80
C VAL A 29 1.26 -0.14 -3.13
N SER A 30 2.59 -0.31 -3.18
CA SER A 30 3.32 -0.68 -4.39
C SER A 30 2.98 -2.10 -4.87
N PHE A 31 2.79 -3.04 -3.95
CA PHE A 31 2.35 -4.40 -4.28
C PHE A 31 0.97 -4.39 -4.95
N TYR A 32 -0.03 -3.74 -4.33
CA TYR A 32 -1.38 -3.70 -4.90
C TYR A 32 -1.42 -2.95 -6.23
N THR A 33 -0.80 -1.79 -6.32
CA THR A 33 -0.75 -0.99 -7.55
C THR A 33 0.01 -1.71 -8.65
N GLY A 34 1.17 -2.29 -8.34
CA GLY A 34 1.99 -3.06 -9.25
C GLY A 34 1.26 -4.31 -9.77
N PHE A 35 0.61 -5.08 -8.88
CA PHE A 35 -0.17 -6.25 -9.28
C PHE A 35 -1.35 -5.87 -10.19
N LEU A 36 -2.10 -4.81 -9.86
CA LEU A 36 -3.22 -4.36 -10.70
C LEU A 36 -2.76 -3.89 -12.07
N ILE A 37 -1.69 -3.10 -12.13
CA ILE A 37 -1.12 -2.59 -13.38
C ILE A 37 -0.54 -3.74 -14.20
N GLY A 38 0.26 -4.63 -13.62
CA GLY A 38 0.86 -5.77 -14.28
C GLY A 38 -0.18 -6.71 -14.89
N LYS A 39 -1.28 -6.96 -14.19
CA LYS A 39 -2.43 -7.72 -14.68
C LYS A 39 -3.06 -7.06 -15.92
N ILE A 40 -3.18 -5.73 -15.93
CA ILE A 40 -3.73 -4.99 -17.08
C ILE A 40 -2.74 -5.04 -18.25
N LEU A 41 -1.45 -4.88 -18.00
CA LEU A 41 -0.39 -4.95 -19.00
C LEU A 41 -0.38 -6.30 -19.73
N ALA A 42 -0.40 -7.40 -18.97
CA ALA A 42 -0.44 -8.75 -19.56
C ALA A 42 -1.68 -8.97 -20.42
N TRP A 43 -2.82 -8.45 -20.00
CA TRP A 43 -4.09 -8.62 -20.71
C TRP A 43 -4.19 -7.79 -21.99
N ARG A 44 -3.59 -6.59 -22.00
CA ARG A 44 -3.59 -5.67 -23.14
C ARG A 44 -2.36 -5.79 -24.02
N ARG A 45 -1.72 -6.95 -24.04
CA ARG A 45 -0.52 -7.21 -24.83
C ARG A 45 -0.69 -6.79 -26.30
N GLY A 46 0.31 -6.06 -26.82
CA GLY A 46 0.32 -5.52 -28.18
C GLY A 46 -0.44 -4.22 -28.36
N SER A 47 -1.04 -3.66 -27.31
CA SER A 47 -1.72 -2.37 -27.38
C SER A 47 -0.77 -1.19 -27.14
N LYS A 48 -1.11 -0.02 -27.70
CA LYS A 48 -0.36 1.24 -27.43
C LYS A 48 -0.32 1.57 -25.93
N SER A 49 -1.40 1.26 -25.19
CA SER A 49 -1.45 1.48 -23.74
C SER A 49 -0.46 0.60 -22.99
N GLU A 50 -0.26 -0.63 -23.41
CA GLU A 50 0.78 -1.50 -22.82
C GLU A 50 2.17 -0.89 -23.01
N THR A 51 2.49 -0.45 -24.22
CA THR A 51 3.79 0.15 -24.54
C THR A 51 4.05 1.38 -23.65
N TRP A 52 3.12 2.31 -23.56
CA TRP A 52 3.26 3.51 -22.73
C TRP A 52 3.42 3.20 -21.24
N ILE A 53 2.59 2.32 -20.70
CA ILE A 53 2.68 1.96 -19.27
C ILE A 53 4.00 1.21 -19.01
N THR A 54 4.45 0.35 -19.94
CA THR A 54 5.74 -0.36 -19.79
C THR A 54 6.91 0.62 -19.81
N ILE A 55 6.93 1.58 -20.74
CA ILE A 55 7.97 2.62 -20.81
C ILE A 55 7.99 3.43 -19.51
N THR A 56 6.81 3.87 -19.03
CA THR A 56 6.70 4.61 -17.77
C THR A 56 7.18 3.78 -16.57
N SER A 57 6.84 2.48 -16.52
CA SER A 57 7.28 1.58 -15.47
C SER A 57 8.80 1.39 -15.49
N VAL A 58 9.40 1.19 -16.66
CA VAL A 58 10.86 1.06 -16.80
C VAL A 58 11.55 2.36 -16.40
N PHE A 59 11.03 3.50 -16.86
CA PHE A 59 11.54 4.82 -16.45
C PHE A 59 11.49 4.99 -14.93
N SER A 60 10.35 4.70 -14.29
CA SER A 60 10.20 4.79 -12.83
C SER A 60 11.19 3.87 -12.09
N TYR A 61 11.45 2.68 -12.62
CA TYR A 61 12.38 1.72 -12.02
C TYR A 61 13.85 2.15 -12.14
N THR A 62 14.21 2.85 -13.22
CA THR A 62 15.60 3.25 -13.52
C THR A 62 15.95 4.66 -13.05
N VAL A 63 14.97 5.46 -12.67
CA VAL A 63 15.19 6.84 -12.25
C VAL A 63 16.06 6.90 -10.99
N PHE A 64 16.99 7.86 -10.95
CA PHE A 64 17.81 8.11 -9.77
C PHE A 64 16.92 8.62 -8.63
N TYR A 65 16.64 7.74 -7.67
CA TYR A 65 15.66 7.95 -6.62
C TYR A 65 15.79 9.27 -5.83
N PRO A 66 17.02 9.70 -5.37
CA PRO A 66 17.15 10.94 -4.63
C PRO A 66 16.75 12.17 -5.46
N TRP A 67 17.10 12.19 -6.73
CA TRP A 67 16.71 13.27 -7.64
C TRP A 67 15.19 13.30 -7.84
N PHE A 68 14.58 12.14 -8.05
CA PHE A 68 13.13 12.04 -8.20
C PHE A 68 12.40 12.51 -6.94
N ALA A 69 12.88 12.15 -5.76
CA ALA A 69 12.32 12.60 -4.50
C ALA A 69 12.37 14.13 -4.34
N LEU A 70 13.48 14.75 -4.71
CA LEU A 70 13.61 16.22 -4.72
C LEU A 70 12.67 16.89 -5.72
N MET A 71 12.47 16.29 -6.90
CA MET A 71 11.54 16.79 -7.90
C MET A 71 10.08 16.72 -7.39
N MET A 72 9.72 15.63 -6.70
CA MET A 72 8.40 15.48 -6.09
C MET A 72 8.16 16.50 -4.97
N LEU A 73 9.16 16.72 -4.11
CA LEU A 73 9.14 17.76 -3.08
C LEU A 73 8.98 19.15 -3.68
N TRP A 74 9.78 19.46 -4.70
CA TRP A 74 9.70 20.75 -5.39
C TRP A 74 8.34 20.96 -6.06
N PHE A 75 7.82 19.95 -6.75
CA PHE A 75 6.57 20.09 -7.50
C PHE A 75 5.35 20.13 -6.57
N PHE A 76 5.16 19.14 -5.71
CA PHE A 76 3.98 19.03 -4.87
C PHE A 76 4.05 19.89 -3.59
N GLY A 77 5.25 20.08 -3.04
CA GLY A 77 5.45 20.86 -1.83
C GLY A 77 5.61 22.34 -2.14
N TYR A 78 6.59 22.70 -2.97
CA TYR A 78 6.92 24.10 -3.20
C TYR A 78 6.05 24.78 -4.27
N LYS A 79 5.91 24.16 -5.46
CA LYS A 79 5.22 24.82 -6.58
C LYS A 79 3.70 24.79 -6.46
N MET A 80 3.14 23.66 -6.02
CA MET A 80 1.68 23.48 -5.88
C MET A 80 1.17 23.77 -4.48
N ASP A 81 2.04 23.76 -3.47
CA ASP A 81 1.68 23.92 -2.05
C ASP A 81 0.56 22.95 -1.58
N TRP A 82 0.56 21.76 -2.16
CA TRP A 82 -0.46 20.74 -1.84
C TRP A 82 -0.04 19.87 -0.67
N LEU A 83 1.28 19.65 -0.51
CA LEU A 83 1.83 18.72 0.47
C LEU A 83 3.02 19.36 1.22
N PRO A 84 3.29 18.96 2.46
CA PRO A 84 4.32 19.59 3.28
C PRO A 84 5.73 19.34 2.71
N ILE A 85 6.58 20.38 2.77
CA ILE A 85 7.96 20.37 2.29
C ILE A 85 8.88 19.75 3.35
N GLY A 86 8.74 18.50 3.66
CA GLY A 86 9.57 17.84 4.66
C GLY A 86 9.00 17.98 6.08
N LYS A 87 9.85 17.64 7.10
CA LYS A 87 9.46 17.43 8.50
C LYS A 87 8.50 16.23 8.64
N PHE A 88 8.28 15.80 9.87
CA PHE A 88 7.38 14.70 10.20
C PHE A 88 6.01 15.22 10.68
N LEU A 89 5.98 16.49 11.06
CA LEU A 89 4.85 17.17 11.65
C LEU A 89 5.04 18.70 11.58
N TYR A 90 3.97 19.45 11.72
CA TYR A 90 4.04 20.92 11.85
C TYR A 90 4.42 21.33 13.26
N PRO A 91 5.64 21.87 13.54
CA PRO A 91 6.09 22.24 14.88
C PRO A 91 5.13 23.21 15.60
N GLU A 92 4.52 24.10 14.84
CA GLU A 92 3.57 25.09 15.36
C GLU A 92 2.33 24.46 16.00
N LYS A 93 1.81 23.37 15.41
CA LYS A 93 0.66 22.62 15.94
C LYS A 93 1.03 21.76 17.16
N TRP A 94 2.31 21.42 17.28
CA TRP A 94 2.81 20.50 18.30
C TRP A 94 3.50 21.21 19.47
N TYR A 95 3.63 22.55 19.43
CA TYR A 95 4.31 23.30 20.48
C TYR A 95 3.62 23.14 21.85
N ASP A 96 2.29 23.24 21.87
CA ASP A 96 1.46 23.07 23.07
C ASP A 96 0.74 21.71 23.12
N ALA A 97 1.22 20.73 22.37
CA ALA A 97 0.56 19.43 22.35
C ALA A 97 0.70 18.71 23.69
N PRO A 98 -0.40 18.21 24.28
CA PRO A 98 -0.39 17.47 25.53
C PRO A 98 0.20 16.05 25.39
N PHE A 99 0.58 15.66 24.19
CA PHE A 99 1.08 14.32 23.85
C PHE A 99 2.37 14.42 23.05
N ASP A 100 3.26 13.45 23.26
CA ASP A 100 4.42 13.25 22.38
C ASP A 100 3.97 12.65 21.03
N SER A 101 4.67 13.02 19.96
CA SER A 101 4.44 12.50 18.61
C SER A 101 4.52 10.98 18.56
N ASP A 102 5.40 10.36 19.34
CA ASP A 102 5.59 8.92 19.37
C ASP A 102 4.39 8.19 19.99
N VAL A 103 3.73 8.79 20.97
CA VAL A 103 2.49 8.23 21.55
C VAL A 103 1.38 8.17 20.51
N ILE A 104 1.20 9.24 19.75
CA ILE A 104 0.21 9.31 18.67
C ILE A 104 0.55 8.31 17.56
N PHE A 105 1.81 8.23 17.20
CA PHE A 105 2.29 7.32 16.17
C PHE A 105 2.09 5.84 16.54
N VAL A 106 2.44 5.46 17.76
CA VAL A 106 2.18 4.11 18.28
C VAL A 106 0.68 3.81 18.31
N LEU A 107 -0.17 4.79 18.66
CA LEU A 107 -1.62 4.64 18.59
C LEU A 107 -2.10 4.36 17.16
N MET A 108 -1.56 5.07 16.16
CA MET A 108 -1.87 4.84 14.75
C MET A 108 -1.46 3.42 14.30
N ILE A 109 -0.27 2.96 14.69
CA ILE A 109 0.19 1.59 14.40
C ILE A 109 -0.75 0.56 15.03
N LYS A 110 -1.03 0.69 16.33
CA LYS A 110 -1.94 -0.23 17.04
C LYS A 110 -3.31 -0.28 16.37
N PHE A 111 -3.84 0.88 16.00
CA PHE A 111 -5.11 0.98 15.28
C PHE A 111 -5.09 0.21 13.96
N VAL A 112 -4.08 0.44 13.11
CA VAL A 112 -3.94 -0.27 11.80
C VAL A 112 -3.81 -1.77 12.01
N VAL A 113 -3.03 -2.22 13.00
CA VAL A 113 -2.88 -3.64 13.33
C VAL A 113 -4.22 -4.25 13.78
N ILE A 114 -4.95 -3.60 14.67
CA ILE A 114 -6.25 -4.08 15.16
C ILE A 114 -7.25 -4.22 14.01
N VAL A 115 -7.39 -3.19 13.17
CA VAL A 115 -8.28 -3.21 12.00
C VAL A 115 -7.90 -4.34 11.04
N SER A 116 -6.59 -4.52 10.79
CA SER A 116 -6.08 -5.59 9.92
C SER A 116 -6.37 -6.99 10.48
N VAL A 117 -6.18 -7.18 11.79
CA VAL A 117 -6.48 -8.43 12.49
C VAL A 117 -7.98 -8.75 12.44
N ILE A 118 -8.84 -7.76 12.70
CA ILE A 118 -10.31 -7.93 12.60
C ILE A 118 -10.67 -8.35 11.16
N GLN A 119 -10.13 -7.67 10.16
CA GLN A 119 -10.41 -8.00 8.75
C GLN A 119 -9.91 -9.40 8.36
N PHE A 120 -8.75 -9.80 8.88
CA PHE A 120 -8.21 -11.15 8.71
C PHE A 120 -9.14 -12.22 9.32
N PHE A 121 -9.65 -12.01 10.52
CA PHE A 121 -10.60 -12.92 11.14
C PHE A 121 -11.92 -13.00 10.37
N ILE A 122 -12.47 -11.87 9.92
CA ILE A 122 -13.66 -11.86 9.05
C ILE A 122 -13.41 -12.69 7.79
N TYR A 123 -12.23 -12.54 7.16
CA TYR A 123 -11.85 -13.33 6.00
C TYR A 123 -11.76 -14.83 6.32
N MET A 124 -11.14 -15.19 7.44
CA MET A 124 -10.94 -16.56 7.88
C MET A 124 -12.28 -17.27 8.19
N PHE A 125 -13.16 -16.63 8.96
CA PHE A 125 -14.48 -17.17 9.28
C PHE A 125 -15.38 -17.31 8.05
N THR A 126 -15.28 -16.40 7.10
CA THR A 126 -16.06 -16.48 5.85
C THR A 126 -15.45 -17.41 4.81
N ARG A 127 -14.25 -17.96 5.05
CA ARG A 127 -13.56 -18.81 4.08
C ARG A 127 -14.35 -20.07 3.72
N ASN A 128 -14.96 -20.72 4.70
CA ASN A 128 -15.63 -22.01 4.55
C ASN A 128 -17.10 -21.92 4.12
N ILE A 129 -17.62 -20.71 3.90
CA ILE A 129 -19.01 -20.53 3.45
C ILE A 129 -19.10 -20.91 1.98
N GLU A 130 -19.98 -21.85 1.65
CA GLU A 130 -20.15 -22.36 0.28
C GLU A 130 -20.86 -21.35 -0.64
N SER A 131 -21.89 -20.66 -0.13
CA SER A 131 -22.62 -19.65 -0.91
C SER A 131 -21.78 -18.43 -1.22
N LEU A 132 -21.48 -18.22 -2.49
CA LEU A 132 -20.68 -17.07 -2.97
C LEU A 132 -21.30 -15.72 -2.64
N ASN A 133 -22.65 -15.63 -2.70
CA ASN A 133 -23.35 -14.38 -2.41
C ASN A 133 -23.31 -14.05 -0.92
N THR A 134 -23.58 -15.02 -0.06
CA THR A 134 -23.50 -14.87 1.40
C THR A 134 -22.09 -14.50 1.83
N LYS A 135 -21.08 -15.17 1.29
CA LYS A 135 -19.67 -14.89 1.54
C LYS A 135 -19.29 -13.46 1.17
N ARG A 136 -19.71 -13.00 -0.01
CA ARG A 136 -19.45 -11.63 -0.47
C ARG A 136 -20.13 -10.61 0.41
N ASN A 137 -21.40 -10.83 0.74
CA ASN A 137 -22.17 -9.90 1.57
C ASN A 137 -21.61 -9.81 2.99
N LEU A 138 -21.25 -10.92 3.63
CA LEU A 138 -20.61 -10.90 4.96
C LEU A 138 -19.28 -10.17 4.97
N ARG A 139 -18.43 -10.36 3.94
CA ARG A 139 -17.17 -9.61 3.82
C ARG A 139 -17.41 -8.12 3.60
N PHE A 140 -18.40 -7.76 2.82
CA PHE A 140 -18.77 -6.38 2.57
C PHE A 140 -19.35 -5.71 3.84
N ILE A 141 -20.22 -6.40 4.57
CA ILE A 141 -20.73 -5.96 5.87
C ILE A 141 -19.59 -5.80 6.87
N GLY A 142 -18.67 -6.77 6.94
CA GLY A 142 -17.50 -6.70 7.81
C GLY A 142 -16.58 -5.51 7.49
N LEU A 143 -16.41 -5.18 6.20
CA LEU A 143 -15.67 -4.01 5.78
C LEU A 143 -16.38 -2.71 6.19
N ILE A 144 -17.71 -2.63 6.00
CA ILE A 144 -18.51 -1.48 6.44
C ILE A 144 -18.42 -1.31 7.95
N LEU A 145 -18.55 -2.40 8.72
CA LEU A 145 -18.44 -2.34 10.19
C LEU A 145 -17.05 -1.89 10.63
N ASN A 146 -15.99 -2.31 9.94
CA ASN A 146 -14.63 -1.82 10.19
C ASN A 146 -14.50 -0.31 9.93
N ILE A 147 -15.09 0.19 8.84
CA ILE A 147 -15.09 1.63 8.52
C ILE A 147 -15.86 2.42 9.58
N ILE A 148 -17.06 1.95 9.94
CA ILE A 148 -17.88 2.60 10.97
C ILE A 148 -17.18 2.56 12.34
N GLY A 149 -16.63 1.42 12.73
CA GLY A 149 -15.86 1.26 13.96
C GLY A 149 -14.63 2.16 13.99
N SER A 150 -13.93 2.30 12.88
CA SER A 150 -12.82 3.23 12.73
C SER A 150 -13.25 4.70 12.88
N PHE A 151 -14.37 5.06 12.29
CA PHE A 151 -14.93 6.39 12.42
C PHE A 151 -15.33 6.69 13.88
N ILE A 152 -16.01 5.77 14.55
CA ILE A 152 -16.38 5.89 15.96
C ILE A 152 -15.13 6.00 16.82
N PHE A 153 -14.14 5.12 16.64
CA PHE A 153 -12.88 5.15 17.40
C PHE A 153 -12.22 6.53 17.37
N TRP A 154 -12.06 7.11 16.18
CA TRP A 154 -11.40 8.41 16.00
C TRP A 154 -12.27 9.63 16.39
N ASN A 155 -13.55 9.44 16.72
CA ASN A 155 -14.45 10.51 17.12
C ASN A 155 -14.97 10.37 18.56
N THR A 156 -14.45 9.44 19.35
CA THR A 156 -14.87 9.21 20.74
C THR A 156 -13.67 9.14 21.68
N GLY A 157 -13.88 9.51 22.92
CA GLY A 157 -12.91 9.39 24.01
C GLY A 157 -11.58 10.09 23.74
N ASP A 158 -10.51 9.50 24.23
CA ASP A 158 -9.14 10.02 24.10
C ASP A 158 -8.65 10.12 22.65
N ALA A 159 -9.20 9.32 21.74
CA ALA A 159 -8.80 9.36 20.33
C ALA A 159 -9.29 10.62 19.62
N LEU A 160 -10.39 11.23 20.08
CA LEU A 160 -10.89 12.49 19.51
C LEU A 160 -9.87 13.63 19.64
N THR A 161 -9.25 13.78 20.80
CA THR A 161 -8.21 14.80 21.04
C THR A 161 -6.94 14.52 20.24
N LYS A 162 -6.62 13.25 20.01
CA LYS A 162 -5.43 12.78 19.27
C LYS A 162 -5.63 12.78 17.75
N LYS A 163 -6.88 12.85 17.27
CA LYS A 163 -7.24 12.77 15.84
C LYS A 163 -6.52 13.81 14.99
N LEU A 164 -6.52 15.08 15.41
CA LEU A 164 -5.90 16.17 14.67
C LEU A 164 -4.40 15.96 14.51
N TYR A 165 -3.73 15.49 15.56
CA TYR A 165 -2.31 15.14 15.55
C TYR A 165 -2.02 13.92 14.66
N ALA A 166 -2.86 12.89 14.70
CA ALA A 166 -2.74 11.73 13.83
C ALA A 166 -2.93 12.09 12.35
N MET A 167 -3.87 13.00 12.05
CA MET A 167 -4.07 13.50 10.69
C MET A 167 -2.87 14.31 10.21
N ASP A 168 -2.24 15.09 11.08
CA ASP A 168 -1.03 15.85 10.73
C ASP A 168 0.12 14.92 10.35
N ILE A 169 0.38 13.89 11.15
CA ILE A 169 1.39 12.86 10.83
C ILE A 169 1.05 12.16 9.50
N ALA A 170 -0.21 11.71 9.34
CA ALA A 170 -0.64 11.03 8.11
C ALA A 170 -0.46 11.92 6.87
N TYR A 171 -0.75 13.21 6.98
CA TYR A 171 -0.57 14.18 5.89
C TYR A 171 0.90 14.32 5.46
N HIS A 172 1.83 14.35 6.42
CA HIS A 172 3.27 14.39 6.13
C HIS A 172 3.80 13.07 5.53
N MET A 173 3.12 11.95 5.75
CA MET A 173 3.49 10.66 5.17
C MET A 173 3.05 10.50 3.71
N ILE A 174 2.08 11.28 3.22
CA ILE A 174 1.52 11.13 1.85
C ILE A 174 2.62 11.24 0.80
N LEU A 175 3.39 12.32 0.82
CA LEU A 175 4.39 12.58 -0.21
C LEU A 175 5.53 11.56 -0.23
N PRO A 176 6.17 11.19 0.90
CA PRO A 176 7.16 10.13 0.93
C PRO A 176 6.61 8.78 0.45
N VAL A 177 5.43 8.37 0.94
CA VAL A 177 4.80 7.11 0.52
C VAL A 177 4.50 7.11 -0.97
N PHE A 178 3.91 8.19 -1.50
CA PHE A 178 3.63 8.32 -2.92
C PHE A 178 4.90 8.24 -3.77
N THR A 179 5.93 9.00 -3.40
CA THR A 179 7.20 9.07 -4.14
C THR A 179 7.88 7.70 -4.24
N VAL A 180 8.02 7.01 -3.11
CA VAL A 180 8.63 5.68 -3.10
C VAL A 180 7.76 4.66 -3.82
N THR A 181 6.44 4.74 -3.67
CA THR A 181 5.50 3.85 -4.37
C THR A 181 5.62 3.97 -5.88
N VAL A 182 5.74 5.18 -6.42
CA VAL A 182 5.89 5.42 -7.88
C VAL A 182 7.16 4.75 -8.44
N VAL A 183 8.20 4.62 -7.65
CA VAL A 183 9.42 3.87 -8.05
C VAL A 183 9.25 2.37 -7.83
N ALA A 184 8.72 1.97 -6.69
CA ALA A 184 8.68 0.57 -6.27
C ALA A 184 7.63 -0.28 -7.00
N PHE A 185 6.48 0.31 -7.42
CA PHE A 185 5.40 -0.47 -8.07
C PHE A 185 5.85 -1.11 -9.38
N ALA A 186 6.82 -0.52 -10.06
CA ALA A 186 7.23 -0.93 -11.40
C ALA A 186 7.80 -2.35 -11.43
N GLY A 187 8.63 -2.71 -10.45
CA GLY A 187 9.17 -4.07 -10.31
C GLY A 187 8.06 -5.11 -10.17
N THR A 188 7.11 -4.85 -9.28
CA THR A 188 5.93 -5.73 -9.08
C THR A 188 5.05 -5.80 -10.34
N ALA A 189 4.86 -4.68 -11.04
CA ALA A 189 4.07 -4.64 -12.27
C ALA A 189 4.69 -5.47 -13.39
N LEU A 190 6.00 -5.35 -13.61
CA LEU A 190 6.73 -6.10 -14.63
C LEU A 190 6.76 -7.59 -14.28
N LEU A 191 7.01 -7.97 -13.02
CA LEU A 191 6.96 -9.36 -12.58
C LEU A 191 5.55 -9.95 -12.78
N THR A 192 4.51 -9.24 -12.35
CA THR A 192 3.12 -9.67 -12.54
C THR A 192 2.77 -9.84 -14.02
N ARG A 193 3.23 -8.92 -14.87
CA ARG A 193 3.04 -9.03 -16.33
C ARG A 193 3.67 -10.32 -16.87
N THR A 194 4.90 -10.61 -16.51
CA THR A 194 5.63 -11.79 -16.99
C THR A 194 4.95 -13.09 -16.54
N THR A 195 4.68 -13.22 -15.25
CA THR A 195 4.00 -14.41 -14.69
C THR A 195 2.59 -14.60 -15.25
N MET A 196 1.83 -13.52 -15.44
CA MET A 196 0.53 -13.59 -16.11
C MET A 196 0.63 -14.06 -17.55
N MET A 197 1.64 -13.61 -18.28
CA MET A 197 1.84 -14.03 -19.68
C MET A 197 2.22 -15.52 -19.80
N GLU A 198 2.95 -16.06 -18.84
CA GLU A 198 3.26 -17.49 -18.75
C GLU A 198 1.98 -18.29 -18.49
N VAL A 199 1.25 -17.93 -17.43
CA VAL A 199 -0.01 -18.59 -17.03
C VAL A 199 -1.07 -18.56 -18.13
N LEU A 200 -1.13 -17.49 -18.94
CA LEU A 200 -2.11 -17.38 -20.04
C LEU A 200 -1.87 -18.37 -21.19
N LYS A 201 -0.73 -19.04 -21.22
CA LYS A 201 -0.40 -20.10 -22.20
C LYS A 201 -0.79 -21.50 -21.72
N ASP A 202 -1.15 -21.67 -20.44
CA ASP A 202 -1.48 -22.97 -19.87
C ASP A 202 -2.77 -23.56 -20.43
N ASP A 203 -2.83 -24.89 -20.56
CA ASP A 203 -3.95 -25.65 -21.13
C ASP A 203 -5.28 -25.43 -20.41
N TYR A 204 -5.24 -25.22 -19.09
CA TYR A 204 -6.47 -24.94 -18.34
C TYR A 204 -7.12 -23.60 -18.72
N ILE A 205 -6.33 -22.64 -19.23
CA ILE A 205 -6.86 -21.36 -19.76
C ILE A 205 -7.55 -21.61 -21.12
N LEU A 206 -6.97 -22.47 -21.96
CA LEU A 206 -7.63 -22.90 -23.21
C LEU A 206 -8.96 -23.60 -22.91
N THR A 207 -8.95 -24.52 -21.95
CA THR A 207 -10.18 -25.20 -21.50
C THR A 207 -11.23 -24.21 -20.97
N ALA A 208 -10.80 -23.19 -20.21
CA ALA A 208 -11.71 -22.15 -19.71
C ALA A 208 -12.33 -21.32 -20.84
N ARG A 209 -11.56 -21.05 -21.91
CA ARG A 209 -12.07 -20.38 -23.13
C ARG A 209 -13.06 -21.28 -23.88
N ALA A 210 -12.73 -22.56 -24.07
CA ALA A 210 -13.59 -23.53 -24.73
C ALA A 210 -14.94 -23.70 -24.02
N LYS A 211 -14.97 -23.58 -22.66
CA LYS A 211 -16.19 -23.54 -21.83
C LYS A 211 -17.01 -22.25 -21.93
N GLY A 212 -16.60 -21.29 -22.78
CA GLY A 212 -17.31 -20.02 -22.97
C GLY A 212 -17.23 -19.04 -21.79
N LEU A 213 -16.25 -19.19 -20.91
CA LEU A 213 -16.11 -18.25 -19.79
C LEU A 213 -15.76 -16.84 -20.30
N SER A 214 -16.35 -15.82 -19.66
CA SER A 214 -16.07 -14.42 -20.03
C SER A 214 -14.60 -14.07 -19.82
N GLN A 215 -14.06 -13.21 -20.68
CA GLN A 215 -12.65 -12.77 -20.66
C GLN A 215 -12.24 -12.19 -19.29
N ARG A 216 -13.13 -11.44 -18.64
CA ARG A 216 -12.89 -10.93 -17.27
C ARG A 216 -12.73 -12.06 -16.26
N ARG A 217 -13.56 -13.11 -16.36
CA ARG A 217 -13.51 -14.25 -15.45
C ARG A 217 -12.24 -15.06 -15.63
N ILE A 218 -11.79 -15.25 -16.86
CA ILE A 218 -10.52 -15.91 -17.18
C ILE A 218 -9.36 -15.11 -16.60
N ARG A 219 -9.29 -13.80 -16.89
CA ARG A 219 -8.23 -12.92 -16.38
C ARG A 219 -8.17 -12.89 -14.85
N ASP A 220 -9.29 -12.58 -14.19
CA ASP A 220 -9.29 -12.22 -12.77
C ASP A 220 -9.37 -13.45 -11.84
N ARG A 221 -10.00 -14.55 -12.26
CA ARG A 221 -10.19 -15.73 -11.42
C ARG A 221 -9.27 -16.90 -11.75
N HIS A 222 -8.89 -17.05 -13.02
CA HIS A 222 -8.05 -18.15 -13.45
C HIS A 222 -6.58 -17.71 -13.57
N ALA A 223 -6.27 -16.76 -14.43
CA ALA A 223 -4.90 -16.37 -14.69
C ALA A 223 -4.28 -15.57 -13.51
N ALA A 224 -4.94 -14.50 -13.05
CA ALA A 224 -4.38 -13.65 -12.00
C ALA A 224 -4.18 -14.38 -10.67
N ARG A 225 -5.02 -15.38 -10.35
CA ARG A 225 -4.89 -16.14 -9.11
C ARG A 225 -3.61 -16.99 -9.10
N ASN A 226 -3.27 -17.63 -10.21
CA ASN A 226 -2.07 -18.46 -10.31
C ASN A 226 -0.81 -17.61 -10.46
N ALA A 227 -0.88 -16.52 -11.25
CA ALA A 227 0.20 -15.56 -11.37
C ALA A 227 0.52 -14.80 -10.05
N LEU A 228 -0.40 -14.79 -9.09
CA LEU A 228 -0.19 -14.16 -7.80
C LEU A 228 0.87 -14.86 -6.95
N LEU A 229 1.06 -16.18 -7.08
CA LEU A 229 1.96 -16.95 -6.23
C LEU A 229 3.42 -16.44 -6.30
N PRO A 230 4.07 -16.36 -7.48
CA PRO A 230 5.43 -15.82 -7.57
C PRO A 230 5.55 -14.37 -7.11
N VAL A 231 4.51 -13.57 -7.36
CA VAL A 231 4.49 -12.15 -6.98
C VAL A 231 4.42 -11.99 -5.46
N VAL A 232 3.60 -12.79 -4.76
CA VAL A 232 3.55 -12.81 -3.28
C VAL A 232 4.86 -13.32 -2.69
N THR A 233 5.47 -14.34 -3.29
CA THR A 233 6.77 -14.85 -2.84
C THR A 233 7.84 -13.74 -2.93
N SER A 234 7.91 -13.04 -4.06
CA SER A 234 8.82 -11.89 -4.22
C SER A 234 8.52 -10.77 -3.20
N PHE A 235 7.25 -10.49 -2.94
CA PHE A 235 6.84 -9.49 -1.95
C PHE A 235 7.31 -9.86 -0.53
N ILE A 236 7.18 -11.14 -0.12
CA ILE A 236 7.65 -11.59 1.18
C ILE A 236 9.16 -11.40 1.31
N PHE A 237 9.94 -11.73 0.27
CA PHE A 237 11.39 -11.51 0.26
C PHE A 237 11.80 -10.04 0.28
N THR A 238 10.92 -9.12 -0.09
CA THR A 238 11.20 -7.67 0.00
C THR A 238 11.01 -7.15 1.42
N ILE A 239 10.25 -7.84 2.27
CA ILE A 239 9.99 -7.42 3.65
C ILE A 239 11.03 -8.00 4.62
N VAL A 240 11.63 -9.15 4.28
CA VAL A 240 12.68 -9.83 5.08
C VAL A 240 14.05 -9.25 4.79
#